data_50491749cb7a55f4603bfb06eac5bb20
#
_entry.id   50491749cb7a55f4603bfb06eac5bb20
#
_cell.length_a   1.000
_cell.length_b   1.000
_cell.length_c   1.000
_cell.angle_alpha   90.00
_cell.angle_beta   90.00
_cell.angle_gamma   90.00
#
_symmetry.space_group_name_H-M   'P 1'
#
loop_
_entity.id
_entity.type
_entity.pdbx_description
1 polymer ?
#
loop_
_entity_poly.entity_id
_entity_poly.type
_entity_poly.pdbx_seq_one_letter_code
_entity_poly.pdbx_strand_id
1 'polypeptide(L)'
;MILPITLTFAGAAAILHIWLSIRVSRLRRPLKIGVGDGGNEVLARRMRAHGNFAENVPIFLVLLGFLELATGGNLWLWGAAILFILARIAHAFGMDRPGANPLRVAGISLSWAILLGLGVYAILVAYQNPPIYRGLQVSPGRSASLQP
;
A
#
# COMPACT_ATOMS: atom_id res chain seq x y z
N MET A 1 18.83 -8.70 -2.83
CA MET A 1 17.88 -8.27 -3.89
C MET A 1 17.37 -6.89 -3.51
N ILE A 2 17.37 -5.91 -4.43
CA ILE A 2 16.87 -4.56 -4.21
C ILE A 2 15.50 -4.45 -4.88
N LEU A 3 14.54 -3.81 -4.21
CA LEU A 3 13.19 -3.55 -4.71
C LEU A 3 13.05 -2.04 -5.00
N PRO A 4 13.52 -1.55 -6.16
CA PRO A 4 13.61 -0.12 -6.42
C PRO A 4 12.24 0.58 -6.43
N ILE A 5 11.20 -0.07 -6.94
CA ILE A 5 9.85 0.50 -6.96
C ILE A 5 9.34 0.63 -5.53
N THR A 6 9.33 -0.46 -4.78
CA THR A 6 8.83 -0.49 -3.40
C THR A 6 9.60 0.48 -2.51
N LEU A 7 10.93 0.54 -2.59
CA LEU A 7 11.74 1.46 -1.80
C LEU A 7 11.43 2.92 -2.14
N THR A 8 11.30 3.26 -3.41
CA THR A 8 10.95 4.61 -3.85
C THR A 8 9.60 5.05 -3.27
N PHE A 9 8.59 4.18 -3.38
CA PHE A 9 7.24 4.52 -2.92
C PHE A 9 7.07 4.39 -1.41
N ALA A 10 7.83 3.57 -0.72
CA ALA A 10 7.93 3.58 0.74
C ALA A 10 8.51 4.90 1.25
N GLY A 11 9.57 5.40 0.62
CA GLY A 11 10.12 6.74 0.91
C GLY A 11 9.13 7.86 0.66
N ALA A 12 8.47 7.87 -0.50
CA ALA A 12 7.43 8.86 -0.82
C ALA A 12 6.25 8.80 0.17
N ALA A 13 5.82 7.61 0.55
CA ALA A 13 4.76 7.40 1.52
C ALA A 13 5.15 7.90 2.92
N ALA A 14 6.40 7.67 3.35
CA ALA A 14 6.89 8.17 4.64
C ALA A 14 6.88 9.71 4.68
N ILE A 15 7.34 10.37 3.62
CA ILE A 15 7.31 11.84 3.51
C ILE A 15 5.87 12.36 3.56
N LEU A 16 4.96 11.73 2.81
CA LEU A 16 3.56 12.13 2.78
C LEU A 16 2.86 11.89 4.13
N HIS A 17 3.19 10.81 4.82
CA HIS A 17 2.69 10.52 6.17
C HIS A 17 3.10 11.60 7.17
N ILE A 18 4.37 12.00 7.18
CA ILE A 18 4.86 13.07 8.03
C ILE A 18 4.18 14.40 7.70
N TRP A 19 4.04 14.73 6.41
CA TRP A 19 3.32 15.94 5.99
C TRP A 19 1.86 15.96 6.51
N LEU A 20 1.13 14.84 6.40
CA LEU A 20 -0.23 14.72 6.92
C LEU A 20 -0.28 14.87 8.44
N SER A 21 0.67 14.25 9.16
CA SER A 21 0.80 14.38 10.61
C SER A 21 1.05 15.82 11.06
N ILE A 22 1.95 16.53 10.37
CA ILE A 22 2.24 17.95 10.62
C ILE A 22 0.99 18.82 10.41
N ARG A 23 0.18 18.54 9.39
CA ARG A 23 -1.08 19.26 9.13
C ARG A 23 -2.07 19.14 10.29
N VAL A 24 -2.16 17.97 10.92
CA VAL A 24 -2.98 17.75 12.12
C VAL A 24 -2.41 18.52 13.31
N SER A 25 -1.11 18.37 13.55
CA SER A 25 -0.42 18.98 14.70
C SER A 25 -0.45 20.51 14.66
N ARG A 26 -0.37 21.12 13.47
CA ARG A 26 -0.46 22.58 13.27
C ARG A 26 -1.82 23.16 13.68
N LEU A 27 -2.90 22.38 13.57
CA LEU A 27 -4.23 22.81 14.05
C LEU A 27 -4.42 22.55 15.55
N ARG A 28 -3.91 21.45 16.07
CA ARG A 28 -4.04 21.09 17.48
C ARG A 28 -3.45 22.13 18.43
N ARG A 29 -2.26 22.66 18.06
CA ARG A 29 -1.51 23.61 18.91
C ARG A 29 -2.31 24.88 19.27
N PRO A 30 -2.82 25.67 18.31
CA PRO A 30 -3.57 26.89 18.63
C PRO A 30 -4.94 26.60 19.27
N LEU A 31 -5.55 25.43 18.93
CA LEU A 31 -6.81 25.01 19.52
C LEU A 31 -6.67 24.39 20.91
N LYS A 32 -5.44 24.15 21.38
CA LYS A 32 -5.12 23.48 22.66
C LYS A 32 -5.82 22.12 22.82
N ILE A 33 -6.00 21.38 21.70
CA ILE A 33 -6.65 20.06 21.68
C ILE A 33 -5.56 18.99 21.71
N GLY A 34 -5.43 18.28 22.85
CA GLY A 34 -4.47 17.18 23.00
C GLY A 34 -4.92 15.90 22.31
N VAL A 35 -6.18 15.50 22.48
CA VAL A 35 -6.77 14.25 21.96
C VAL A 35 -8.12 14.54 21.31
N GLY A 36 -8.50 13.73 20.31
CA GLY A 36 -9.74 13.95 19.55
C GLY A 36 -9.69 15.19 18.65
N ASP A 37 -10.83 15.66 18.23
CA ASP A 37 -10.98 16.82 17.34
C ASP A 37 -11.56 18.05 18.07
N GLY A 38 -12.01 17.86 19.33
CA GLY A 38 -12.60 18.92 20.15
C GLY A 38 -13.84 19.58 19.50
N GLY A 39 -14.55 18.87 18.61
CA GLY A 39 -15.68 19.40 17.84
C GLY A 39 -15.27 20.29 16.66
N ASN A 40 -13.96 20.39 16.37
CA ASN A 40 -13.48 21.17 15.22
C ASN A 40 -13.50 20.34 13.94
N GLU A 41 -14.42 20.65 13.02
CA GLU A 41 -14.60 19.92 11.78
C GLU A 41 -13.36 19.90 10.87
N VAL A 42 -12.59 20.99 10.83
CA VAL A 42 -11.38 21.04 10.00
C VAL A 42 -10.34 20.09 10.52
N LEU A 43 -10.18 20.05 11.86
CA LEU A 43 -9.28 19.09 12.51
C LEU A 43 -9.76 17.66 12.29
N ALA A 44 -11.05 17.38 12.47
CA ALA A 44 -11.64 16.06 12.23
C ALA A 44 -11.36 15.57 10.79
N ARG A 45 -11.57 16.42 9.78
CA ARG A 45 -11.28 16.09 8.38
C ARG A 45 -9.79 15.79 8.13
N ARG A 46 -8.87 16.57 8.70
CA ARG A 46 -7.42 16.31 8.57
C ARG A 46 -6.99 15.04 9.27
N MET A 47 -7.52 14.77 10.46
CA MET A 47 -7.30 13.50 11.18
C MET A 47 -7.80 12.32 10.33
N ARG A 48 -8.99 12.44 9.73
CA ARG A 48 -9.55 11.39 8.87
C ARG A 48 -8.72 11.17 7.61
N ALA A 49 -8.18 12.24 6.99
CA ALA A 49 -7.27 12.12 5.86
C ALA A 49 -5.99 11.36 6.23
N HIS A 50 -5.40 11.67 7.38
CA HIS A 50 -4.22 10.99 7.90
C HIS A 50 -4.50 9.52 8.26
N GLY A 51 -5.62 9.24 8.97
CA GLY A 51 -6.04 7.88 9.29
C GLY A 51 -6.26 7.02 8.04
N ASN A 52 -7.01 7.53 7.08
CA ASN A 52 -7.26 6.82 5.83
C ASN A 52 -5.97 6.55 5.02
N PHE A 53 -4.99 7.44 5.09
CA PHE A 53 -3.67 7.19 4.52
C PHE A 53 -2.97 6.03 5.24
N ALA A 54 -2.93 6.06 6.57
CA ALA A 54 -2.29 5.03 7.39
C ALA A 54 -2.97 3.65 7.26
N GLU A 55 -4.25 3.60 6.98
CA GLU A 55 -5.02 2.36 6.75
C GLU A 55 -4.69 1.71 5.41
N ASN A 56 -4.52 2.49 4.34
CA ASN A 56 -4.41 1.96 2.97
C ASN A 56 -2.97 1.74 2.51
N VAL A 57 -2.03 2.59 2.92
CA VAL A 57 -0.65 2.56 2.43
C VAL A 57 0.12 1.31 2.83
N PRO A 58 0.01 0.76 4.05
CA PRO A 58 0.71 -0.47 4.40
C PRO A 58 0.31 -1.65 3.52
N ILE A 59 -0.98 -1.83 3.26
CA ILE A 59 -1.50 -2.89 2.38
C ILE A 59 -0.97 -2.71 0.96
N PHE A 60 -0.99 -1.46 0.45
CA PHE A 60 -0.43 -1.14 -0.86
C PHE A 60 1.07 -1.49 -0.96
N LEU A 61 1.89 -1.09 0.02
CA LEU A 61 3.33 -1.35 0.01
C LEU A 61 3.65 -2.85 0.13
N VAL A 62 2.88 -3.59 0.90
CA VAL A 62 3.01 -5.06 1.01
C VAL A 62 2.71 -5.72 -0.33
N LEU A 63 1.59 -5.38 -0.97
CA LEU A 63 1.24 -5.92 -2.29
C LEU A 63 2.29 -5.54 -3.35
N LEU A 64 2.70 -4.27 -3.38
CA LEU A 64 3.72 -3.79 -4.30
C LEU A 64 5.04 -4.55 -4.13
N GLY A 65 5.50 -4.73 -2.89
CA GLY A 65 6.75 -5.42 -2.59
C GLY A 65 6.73 -6.89 -2.99
N PHE A 66 5.67 -7.61 -2.65
CA PHE A 66 5.55 -9.02 -3.05
C PHE A 66 5.40 -9.20 -4.57
N LEU A 67 4.68 -8.32 -5.24
CA LEU A 67 4.58 -8.35 -6.70
C LEU A 67 5.93 -8.04 -7.36
N GLU A 68 6.65 -7.04 -6.87
CA GLU A 68 7.99 -6.70 -7.38
C GLU A 68 8.98 -7.86 -7.15
N LEU A 69 8.89 -8.55 -6.02
CA LEU A 69 9.68 -9.76 -5.75
C LEU A 69 9.34 -10.90 -6.71
N ALA A 70 8.06 -11.13 -6.95
CA ALA A 70 7.58 -12.27 -7.73
C ALA A 70 7.74 -12.08 -9.24
N THR A 71 7.57 -10.86 -9.74
CA THR A 71 7.51 -10.59 -11.20
C THR A 71 8.67 -9.74 -11.71
N GLY A 72 9.51 -9.24 -10.82
CA GLY A 72 10.51 -8.23 -11.13
C GLY A 72 9.91 -6.82 -11.23
N GLY A 73 10.78 -5.81 -11.25
CA GLY A 73 10.37 -4.44 -11.47
C GLY A 73 9.96 -4.21 -12.93
N ASN A 74 8.75 -3.70 -13.15
CA ASN A 74 8.22 -3.43 -14.48
C ASN A 74 7.48 -2.09 -14.54
N LEU A 75 7.26 -1.58 -15.75
CA LEU A 75 6.63 -0.27 -15.96
C LEU A 75 5.19 -0.20 -15.44
N TRP A 76 4.49 -1.32 -15.44
CA TRP A 76 3.13 -1.41 -14.93
C TRP A 76 3.08 -1.16 -13.40
N LEU A 77 3.97 -1.78 -12.63
CA LEU A 77 4.06 -1.53 -11.18
C LEU A 77 4.46 -0.09 -10.87
N TRP A 78 5.37 0.51 -11.66
CA TRP A 78 5.71 1.93 -11.56
C TRP A 78 4.48 2.80 -11.77
N GLY A 79 3.71 2.55 -12.84
CA GLY A 79 2.48 3.30 -13.14
C GLY A 79 1.44 3.20 -12.03
N ALA A 80 1.17 1.99 -11.54
CA ALA A 80 0.23 1.76 -10.44
C ALA A 80 0.66 2.51 -9.16
N ALA A 81 1.96 2.50 -8.85
CA ALA A 81 2.49 3.13 -7.66
C ALA A 81 2.46 4.67 -7.75
N ILE A 82 2.79 5.25 -8.90
CA ILE A 82 2.66 6.71 -9.13
C ILE A 82 1.19 7.13 -8.98
N LEU A 83 0.27 6.43 -9.65
CA LEU A 83 -1.15 6.74 -9.59
C LEU A 83 -1.70 6.61 -8.17
N PHE A 84 -1.25 5.62 -7.39
CA PHE A 84 -1.66 5.46 -6.00
C PHE A 84 -1.23 6.65 -5.14
N ILE A 85 0.02 7.09 -5.22
CA ILE A 85 0.51 8.25 -4.44
C ILE A 85 -0.23 9.53 -4.84
N LEU A 86 -0.43 9.76 -6.15
CA LEU A 86 -1.21 10.91 -6.63
C LEU A 86 -2.66 10.88 -6.13
N ALA A 87 -3.28 9.71 -6.10
CA ALA A 87 -4.61 9.51 -5.54
C ALA A 87 -4.66 9.83 -4.04
N ARG A 88 -3.62 9.47 -3.27
CA ARG A 88 -3.52 9.82 -1.85
C ARG A 88 -3.35 11.30 -1.61
N ILE A 89 -2.58 11.98 -2.45
CA ILE A 89 -2.42 13.45 -2.42
C ILE A 89 -3.76 14.12 -2.75
N ALA A 90 -4.41 13.72 -3.82
CA ALA A 90 -5.72 14.26 -4.23
C ALA A 90 -6.77 14.08 -3.13
N HIS A 91 -6.82 12.87 -2.52
CA HIS A 91 -7.73 12.60 -1.40
C HIS A 91 -7.46 13.53 -0.22
N ALA A 92 -6.20 13.74 0.17
CA ALA A 92 -5.84 14.61 1.29
C ALA A 92 -6.28 16.06 1.07
N PHE A 93 -6.10 16.61 -0.13
CA PHE A 93 -6.60 17.94 -0.49
C PHE A 93 -8.13 17.97 -0.60
N GLY A 94 -8.74 16.90 -1.09
CA GLY A 94 -10.19 16.74 -1.11
C GLY A 94 -10.82 16.77 0.27
N MET A 95 -10.14 16.23 1.29
CA MET A 95 -10.60 16.26 2.69
C MET A 95 -10.55 17.65 3.35
N ASP A 96 -9.81 18.62 2.80
CA ASP A 96 -9.81 19.99 3.34
C ASP A 96 -11.13 20.74 3.06
N ARG A 97 -11.90 20.30 2.07
CA ARG A 97 -13.17 20.90 1.69
C ARG A 97 -14.33 20.18 2.38
N PRO A 98 -15.38 20.91 2.79
CA PRO A 98 -16.58 20.29 3.33
C PRO A 98 -17.31 19.44 2.28
N GLY A 99 -18.00 18.41 2.74
CA GLY A 99 -18.82 17.55 1.89
C GLY A 99 -18.03 16.60 0.98
N ALA A 100 -18.76 15.93 0.09
CA ALA A 100 -18.19 15.11 -0.96
C ALA A 100 -17.81 16.00 -2.16
N ASN A 101 -16.54 16.08 -2.46
CA ASN A 101 -16.04 16.82 -3.62
C ASN A 101 -15.27 15.88 -4.56
N PRO A 102 -15.10 16.25 -5.85
CA PRO A 102 -14.50 15.38 -6.86
C PRO A 102 -13.12 14.86 -6.50
N LEU A 103 -12.25 15.69 -5.90
CA LEU A 103 -10.89 15.26 -5.51
C LEU A 103 -10.91 14.20 -4.41
N ARG A 104 -11.82 14.34 -3.44
CA ARG A 104 -11.98 13.35 -2.36
C ARG A 104 -12.47 12.03 -2.92
N VAL A 105 -13.54 12.07 -3.74
CA VAL A 105 -14.15 10.87 -4.33
C VAL A 105 -13.18 10.19 -5.29
N ALA A 106 -12.59 10.93 -6.23
CA ALA A 106 -11.63 10.39 -7.19
C ALA A 106 -10.41 9.78 -6.48
N GLY A 107 -9.85 10.48 -5.49
CA GLY A 107 -8.69 10.00 -4.75
C GLY A 107 -8.94 8.69 -4.02
N ILE A 108 -10.08 8.53 -3.35
CA ILE A 108 -10.39 7.28 -2.64
C ILE A 108 -10.74 6.15 -3.61
N SER A 109 -11.57 6.42 -4.61
CA SER A 109 -12.00 5.42 -5.60
C SER A 109 -10.83 4.89 -6.41
N LEU A 110 -9.93 5.77 -6.86
CA LEU A 110 -8.72 5.36 -7.58
C LEU A 110 -7.79 4.51 -6.70
N SER A 111 -7.64 4.88 -5.42
CA SER A 111 -6.83 4.08 -4.49
C SER A 111 -7.39 2.68 -4.29
N TRP A 112 -8.71 2.55 -4.14
CA TRP A 112 -9.37 1.25 -4.00
C TRP A 112 -9.28 0.42 -5.27
N ALA A 113 -9.45 1.05 -6.44
CA ALA A 113 -9.30 0.38 -7.73
C ALA A 113 -7.88 -0.20 -7.90
N ILE A 114 -6.85 0.58 -7.52
CA ILE A 114 -5.45 0.12 -7.59
C ILE A 114 -5.20 -1.01 -6.59
N LEU A 115 -5.66 -0.88 -5.33
CA LEU A 115 -5.54 -1.94 -4.33
C LEU A 115 -6.22 -3.24 -4.78
N LEU A 116 -7.43 -3.14 -5.32
CA LEU A 116 -8.15 -4.29 -5.86
C LEU A 116 -7.40 -4.92 -7.04
N GLY A 117 -6.94 -4.09 -7.99
CA GLY A 117 -6.18 -4.55 -9.15
C GLY A 117 -4.87 -5.26 -8.76
N LEU A 118 -4.09 -4.69 -7.85
CA LEU A 118 -2.87 -5.32 -7.34
C LEU A 118 -3.19 -6.61 -6.56
N GLY A 119 -4.26 -6.62 -5.75
CA GLY A 119 -4.70 -7.80 -5.02
C GLY A 119 -5.09 -8.95 -5.95
N VAL A 120 -5.91 -8.67 -6.97
CA VAL A 120 -6.28 -9.67 -8.00
C VAL A 120 -5.04 -10.15 -8.75
N TYR A 121 -4.14 -9.23 -9.15
CA TYR A 121 -2.91 -9.58 -9.82
C TYR A 121 -2.00 -10.48 -8.95
N ALA A 122 -1.90 -10.20 -7.66
CA ALA A 122 -1.13 -11.03 -6.73
C ALA A 122 -1.69 -12.46 -6.62
N ILE A 123 -3.02 -12.60 -6.58
CA ILE A 123 -3.68 -13.92 -6.58
C ILE A 123 -3.39 -14.67 -7.89
N LEU A 124 -3.47 -13.99 -9.03
CA LEU A 124 -3.18 -14.60 -10.33
C LEU A 124 -1.73 -15.05 -10.44
N VAL A 125 -0.78 -14.23 -9.99
CA VAL A 125 0.65 -14.57 -9.95
C VAL A 125 0.89 -15.79 -9.07
N ALA A 126 0.28 -15.86 -7.89
CA ALA A 126 0.39 -17.00 -7.00
C ALA A 126 -0.21 -18.28 -7.61
N TYR A 127 -1.35 -18.17 -8.29
CA TYR A 127 -1.99 -19.31 -8.95
C TYR A 127 -1.18 -19.84 -10.13
N GLN A 128 -0.56 -18.97 -10.92
CA GLN A 128 0.27 -19.34 -12.07
C GLN A 128 1.63 -19.92 -11.66
N ASN A 129 2.08 -19.65 -10.43
CA ASN A 129 3.35 -20.14 -9.90
C ASN A 129 3.11 -20.97 -8.61
N PRO A 130 2.45 -22.13 -8.71
CA PRO A 130 2.21 -22.98 -7.55
C PRO A 130 3.54 -23.40 -6.93
N PRO A 131 3.63 -23.49 -5.59
CA PRO A 131 4.84 -23.88 -4.91
C PRO A 131 5.30 -25.26 -5.43
N ILE A 132 6.52 -25.29 -5.99
CA ILE A 132 7.11 -26.52 -6.47
C ILE A 132 7.56 -27.33 -5.24
N TYR A 133 6.70 -28.19 -4.73
CA TYR A 133 7.10 -29.25 -3.77
C TYR A 133 7.99 -30.31 -4.45
N ARG A 134 8.94 -29.88 -5.29
CA ARG A 134 9.89 -30.79 -5.97
C ARG A 134 10.97 -31.35 -5.05
N GLY A 135 10.94 -31.07 -3.75
CA GLY A 135 11.98 -31.50 -2.79
C GLY A 135 11.70 -32.78 -2.01
N LEU A 136 10.49 -33.38 -2.14
CA LEU A 136 10.12 -34.57 -1.35
C LEU A 136 9.82 -35.80 -2.22
N GLN A 137 10.37 -35.89 -3.41
CA GLN A 137 10.49 -37.19 -4.04
C GLN A 137 11.62 -37.93 -3.31
N VAL A 138 11.26 -38.63 -2.24
CA VAL A 138 12.06 -39.71 -1.67
C VAL A 138 12.39 -40.61 -2.85
N SER A 139 13.67 -40.64 -3.24
CA SER A 139 14.16 -41.61 -4.22
C SER A 139 13.78 -43.01 -3.73
N PRO A 140 12.94 -43.78 -4.46
CA PRO A 140 12.65 -45.13 -4.08
C PRO A 140 14.00 -45.84 -4.04
N GLY A 141 14.30 -46.43 -2.89
CA GLY A 141 15.59 -46.99 -2.51
C GLY A 141 16.29 -47.72 -3.65
N ARG A 142 17.56 -47.38 -3.85
CA ARG A 142 18.51 -48.34 -4.43
C ARG A 142 18.50 -49.59 -3.53
N SER A 143 17.75 -50.58 -3.97
CA SER A 143 17.95 -51.94 -3.48
C SER A 143 19.42 -52.28 -3.73
N ALA A 144 20.18 -52.34 -2.62
CA ALA A 144 21.51 -52.87 -2.66
C ALA A 144 21.40 -54.33 -3.17
N SER A 145 21.78 -54.53 -4.43
CA SER A 145 22.04 -55.87 -4.95
C SER A 145 23.25 -56.41 -4.20
N LEU A 146 22.99 -57.19 -3.16
CA LEU A 146 23.95 -58.12 -2.63
C LEU A 146 24.12 -59.19 -3.71
N GLN A 147 25.20 -59.13 -4.43
CA GLN A 147 25.68 -60.27 -5.23
C GLN A 147 26.59 -61.14 -4.33
N PRO A 148 26.49 -62.46 -4.47
CA PRO A 148 27.18 -63.44 -3.65
C PRO A 148 28.67 -63.49 -3.96
#